data_20bef10a234fff323785b9698c45720f
#
_entry.id   20bef10a234fff323785b9698c45720f
#
_cell.length_a   1.000
_cell.length_b   1.000
_cell.length_c   1.000
_cell.angle_alpha   90.00
_cell.angle_beta   90.00
_cell.angle_gamma   90.00
#
_symmetry.space_group_name_H-M   'P 1'
#
loop_
_entity.id
_entity.type
_entity.pdbx_description
1 polymer ?
#
loop_
_entity_poly.entity_id
_entity_poly.type
_entity_poly.pdbx_seq_one_letter_code
_entity_poly.pdbx_strand_id
1 'polypeptide(L)'
;MPWRAQSGYPLTTASLLAHAPVKQGVYGIRSGGRWVYFGHSDDLRRRLLEHLQDRSHCMHQYPNLEFFFEAIPTAPDRLRQLLIEIRPLCNSMFD
;
A
#
# COMPACT_ATOMS: atom_id res chain seq x y z
N MET A 1 -3.82 16.30 3.57
CA MET A 1 -2.90 15.86 4.63
C MET A 1 -2.05 14.72 4.14
N PRO A 2 -0.75 14.86 4.11
CA PRO A 2 0.09 13.75 3.67
C PRO A 2 -0.04 12.55 4.61
N TRP A 3 0.38 11.42 4.14
CA TRP A 3 0.36 10.19 4.92
C TRP A 3 1.21 10.39 6.17
N ARG A 4 0.62 10.11 7.33
CA ARG A 4 1.37 10.24 8.58
C ARG A 4 2.52 9.25 8.59
N ALA A 5 3.65 9.72 9.10
CA ALA A 5 4.80 8.86 9.26
C ALA A 5 4.46 7.73 10.23
N GLN A 6 4.35 6.55 9.70
CA GLN A 6 4.24 5.32 10.47
C GLN A 6 5.48 4.52 10.17
N SER A 7 5.81 3.60 11.05
CA SER A 7 6.87 2.66 10.74
C SER A 7 6.38 1.74 9.63
N GLY A 8 7.11 1.68 8.55
CA GLY A 8 6.83 0.73 7.49
C GLY A 8 7.26 -0.67 7.88
N TYR A 9 6.63 -1.66 7.28
CA TYR A 9 7.00 -3.07 7.49
C TYR A 9 7.51 -3.62 6.17
N PRO A 10 8.50 -4.53 6.19
CA PRO A 10 8.96 -5.15 4.94
C PRO A 10 7.82 -5.84 4.20
N LEU A 11 7.80 -5.74 2.89
CA LEU A 11 6.76 -6.40 2.08
C LEU A 11 7.16 -7.86 1.87
N THR A 12 6.92 -8.68 2.88
CA THR A 12 7.19 -10.12 2.88
C THR A 12 5.98 -10.86 3.43
N THR A 13 5.86 -12.14 3.11
CA THR A 13 4.76 -12.96 3.62
C THR A 13 4.72 -12.95 5.14
N ALA A 14 5.85 -13.15 5.80
CA ALA A 14 5.90 -13.20 7.26
C ALA A 14 5.45 -11.87 7.87
N SER A 15 5.91 -10.75 7.32
CA SER A 15 5.57 -9.44 7.83
C SER A 15 4.07 -9.12 7.63
N LEU A 16 3.52 -9.50 6.47
CA LEU A 16 2.11 -9.31 6.19
C LEU A 16 1.23 -10.09 7.16
N LEU A 17 1.59 -11.34 7.43
CA LEU A 17 0.83 -12.16 8.38
C LEU A 17 0.91 -11.63 9.80
N ALA A 18 2.03 -11.00 10.16
CA ALA A 18 2.23 -10.45 11.50
C ALA A 18 1.53 -9.10 11.70
N HIS A 19 1.48 -8.26 10.67
CA HIS A 19 1.11 -6.85 10.86
C HIS A 19 -0.08 -6.37 10.03
N ALA A 20 -0.35 -6.94 8.86
CA ALA A 20 -1.46 -6.49 8.03
C ALA A 20 -2.78 -7.03 8.56
N PRO A 21 -3.76 -6.16 8.90
CA PRO A 21 -5.01 -6.64 9.48
C PRO A 21 -5.98 -7.14 8.42
N VAL A 22 -6.87 -8.06 8.83
CA VAL A 22 -7.99 -8.50 7.99
C VAL A 22 -9.12 -7.49 8.18
N LYS A 23 -8.90 -6.29 7.64
CA LYS A 23 -9.83 -5.16 7.79
C LYS A 23 -9.80 -4.31 6.53
N GLN A 24 -10.88 -3.56 6.33
CA GLN A 24 -10.96 -2.56 5.29
C GLN A 24 -10.01 -1.41 5.57
N GLY A 25 -9.39 -0.88 4.53
CA GLY A 25 -8.53 0.27 4.69
C GLY A 25 -7.80 0.66 3.41
N VAL A 26 -6.87 1.60 3.57
CA VAL A 26 -5.94 1.99 2.52
C VAL A 26 -4.54 1.50 2.88
N TYR A 27 -3.74 1.28 1.85
CA TYR A 27 -2.36 0.87 2.03
C TYR A 27 -1.45 1.61 1.07
N GLY A 28 -0.18 1.70 1.44
CA GLY A 28 0.84 2.30 0.60
C GLY A 28 2.08 1.42 0.56
N ILE A 29 2.75 1.44 -0.59
CA ILE A 29 4.01 0.72 -0.79
C ILE A 29 5.08 1.76 -1.06
N ARG A 30 6.19 1.64 -0.37
CA ARG A 30 7.31 2.58 -0.49
C ARG A 30 8.60 1.82 -0.76
N SER A 31 9.46 2.42 -1.60
CA SER A 31 10.81 1.93 -1.87
C SER A 31 11.79 3.02 -1.49
N GLY A 32 12.56 2.80 -0.42
CA GLY A 32 13.41 3.83 0.12
C GLY A 32 12.59 5.04 0.57
N GLY A 33 12.88 6.22 0.10
CA GLY A 33 12.13 7.42 0.42
C GLY A 33 11.01 7.74 -0.58
N ARG A 34 10.67 6.84 -1.46
CA ARG A 34 9.76 7.13 -2.58
C ARG A 34 8.51 6.28 -2.51
N TRP A 35 7.33 6.91 -2.62
CA TRP A 35 6.06 6.20 -2.68
C TRP A 35 5.90 5.58 -4.06
N VAL A 36 5.56 4.29 -4.08
CA VAL A 36 5.46 3.51 -5.31
C VAL A 36 4.01 3.26 -5.70
N TYR A 37 3.15 2.94 -4.73
CA TYR A 37 1.78 2.57 -5.03
C TYR A 37 0.89 2.78 -3.81
N PHE A 38 -0.35 3.24 -4.06
CA PHE A 38 -1.41 3.29 -3.05
C PHE A 38 -2.62 2.51 -3.54
N GLY A 39 -3.32 1.87 -2.63
CA GLY A 39 -4.55 1.17 -2.95
C GLY A 39 -5.47 1.10 -1.75
N HIS A 40 -6.66 0.53 -1.96
CA HIS A 40 -7.59 0.24 -0.87
C HIS A 40 -8.18 -1.15 -1.07
N SER A 41 -8.70 -1.71 0.03
CA SER A 41 -9.31 -3.03 -0.01
C SER A 41 -10.25 -3.18 1.17
N ASP A 42 -11.22 -4.09 1.04
CA ASP A 42 -12.05 -4.53 2.15
C ASP A 42 -11.29 -5.51 3.07
N ASP A 43 -10.16 -6.04 2.60
CA ASP A 43 -9.31 -6.95 3.36
C ASP A 43 -7.85 -6.62 3.02
N LEU A 44 -7.21 -5.81 3.85
CA LEU A 44 -5.85 -5.35 3.61
C LEU A 44 -4.85 -6.49 3.50
N ARG A 45 -4.94 -7.48 4.39
CA ARG A 45 -4.00 -8.62 4.38
C ARG A 45 -4.10 -9.39 3.07
N ARG A 46 -5.32 -9.73 2.65
CA ARG A 46 -5.52 -10.49 1.42
C ARG A 46 -4.97 -9.74 0.22
N ARG A 47 -5.30 -8.46 0.11
CA ARG A 47 -4.88 -7.66 -1.06
C ARG A 47 -3.38 -7.49 -1.14
N LEU A 48 -2.73 -7.26 0.00
CA LEU A 48 -1.28 -7.12 0.03
C LEU A 48 -0.58 -8.44 -0.29
N LEU A 49 -1.14 -9.57 0.16
CA LEU A 49 -0.61 -10.88 -0.22
C LEU A 49 -0.74 -11.12 -1.73
N GLU A 50 -1.87 -10.72 -2.33
CA GLU A 50 -2.05 -10.80 -3.77
C GLU A 50 -1.00 -9.98 -4.52
N HIS A 51 -0.73 -8.77 -4.06
CA HIS A 51 0.30 -7.93 -4.66
C HIS A 51 1.68 -8.56 -4.56
N LEU A 52 1.99 -9.17 -3.42
CA LEU A 52 3.28 -9.81 -3.23
C LEU A 52 3.48 -10.97 -4.21
N GLN A 53 2.42 -11.68 -4.52
CA GLN A 53 2.47 -12.82 -5.44
C GLN A 53 2.40 -12.42 -6.91
N ASP A 54 1.83 -11.26 -7.21
CA ASP A 54 1.70 -10.78 -8.59
C ASP A 54 2.99 -10.08 -9.02
N ARG A 55 3.92 -10.86 -9.50
CA ARG A 55 5.26 -10.37 -9.87
C ARG A 55 5.23 -9.44 -11.09
N SER A 56 4.11 -9.39 -11.81
CA SER A 56 3.99 -8.50 -12.97
C SER A 56 3.63 -7.06 -12.57
N HIS A 57 3.24 -6.85 -11.31
CA HIS A 57 2.89 -5.51 -10.86
C HIS A 57 4.12 -4.58 -10.89
N CYS A 58 3.90 -3.35 -11.32
CA CYS A 58 4.92 -2.32 -11.44
C CYS A 58 5.80 -2.19 -10.18
N MET A 59 5.22 -2.38 -8.99
CA MET A 59 5.96 -2.21 -7.74
C MET A 59 7.19 -3.12 -7.64
N HIS A 60 7.18 -4.27 -8.29
CA HIS A 60 8.30 -5.23 -8.20
C HIS A 60 9.52 -4.80 -8.99
N GLN A 61 9.47 -3.69 -9.69
CA GLN A 61 10.63 -3.08 -10.34
C GLN A 61 11.49 -2.29 -9.35
N TYR A 62 10.99 -2.07 -8.14
CA TYR A 62 11.67 -1.26 -7.13
C TYR A 62 12.18 -2.14 -5.99
N PRO A 63 13.35 -1.82 -5.42
CA PRO A 63 13.94 -2.63 -4.35
C PRO A 63 13.42 -2.26 -2.97
N ASN A 64 13.58 -3.18 -2.03
CA ASN A 64 13.37 -2.91 -0.60
C ASN A 64 12.00 -2.33 -0.30
N LEU A 65 10.94 -3.02 -0.77
CA LEU A 65 9.58 -2.55 -0.60
C LEU A 65 9.12 -2.66 0.85
N GLU A 66 8.44 -1.62 1.32
CA GLU A 66 7.79 -1.58 2.62
C GLU A 66 6.31 -1.30 2.42
N PHE A 67 5.46 -1.82 3.32
CA PHE A 67 4.04 -1.48 3.28
C PHE A 67 3.62 -0.67 4.50
N PHE A 68 2.60 0.16 4.29
CA PHE A 68 1.96 1.00 5.29
C PHE A 68 0.46 0.85 5.12
N PHE A 69 -0.32 1.09 6.16
CA PHE A 69 -1.77 1.00 6.03
C PHE A 69 -2.49 1.88 7.05
N GLU A 70 -3.76 2.18 6.72
CA GLU A 70 -4.72 2.76 7.66
C GLU A 70 -5.99 1.91 7.56
N ALA A 71 -6.41 1.32 8.66
CA ALA A 71 -7.66 0.53 8.72
C ALA A 71 -8.81 1.51 9.00
N ILE A 72 -9.49 1.93 7.94
CA ILE A 72 -10.56 2.92 8.04
C ILE A 72 -11.74 2.56 7.13
N PRO A 73 -12.98 2.92 7.50
CA PRO A 73 -14.14 2.61 6.68
C PRO A 73 -14.30 3.50 5.45
N THR A 74 -13.62 4.64 5.40
CA THR A 74 -13.69 5.58 4.29
C THR A 74 -12.50 5.44 3.34
N ALA A 75 -12.06 4.19 3.12
CA ALA A 75 -10.86 3.90 2.36
C ALA A 75 -10.85 4.48 0.94
N PRO A 76 -11.94 4.42 0.15
CA PRO A 76 -11.91 4.99 -1.20
C PRO A 76 -11.64 6.50 -1.21
N ASP A 77 -12.24 7.24 -0.29
CA ASP A 77 -12.04 8.69 -0.21
C ASP A 77 -10.61 9.01 0.24
N ARG A 78 -10.11 8.26 1.20
CA ARG A 78 -8.75 8.45 1.70
C ARG A 78 -7.73 8.14 0.61
N LEU A 79 -7.97 7.10 -0.17
CA LEU A 79 -7.10 6.77 -1.31
C LEU A 79 -7.05 7.92 -2.31
N ARG A 80 -8.20 8.50 -2.64
CA ARG A 80 -8.24 9.61 -3.58
C ARG A 80 -7.40 10.78 -3.09
N GLN A 81 -7.50 11.11 -1.81
CA GLN A 81 -6.69 12.17 -1.21
C GLN A 81 -5.20 11.88 -1.35
N LEU A 82 -4.79 10.65 -1.03
CA LEU A 82 -3.38 10.27 -1.10
C LEU A 82 -2.84 10.34 -2.52
N LEU A 83 -3.62 9.92 -3.50
CA LEU A 83 -3.20 9.96 -4.90
C LEU A 83 -3.00 11.39 -5.40
N ILE A 84 -3.87 12.30 -4.96
CA ILE A 84 -3.76 13.71 -5.35
C ILE A 84 -2.53 14.35 -4.69
N GLU A 85 -2.30 14.08 -3.42
CA GLU A 85 -1.23 14.73 -2.66
C GLU A 85 0.15 14.19 -2.98
N ILE A 86 0.28 12.89 -3.20
CA ILE A 86 1.60 12.23 -3.23
C ILE A 86 2.02 11.80 -4.64
N ARG A 87 1.08 11.34 -5.48
CA ARG A 87 1.35 10.89 -6.85
C ARG A 87 2.43 9.80 -6.89
N PRO A 88 2.10 8.59 -6.48
CA PRO A 88 3.10 7.50 -6.45
C PRO A 88 3.53 7.05 -7.84
N LEU A 89 4.66 6.37 -7.90
CA LEU A 89 5.32 6.01 -9.16
C LEU A 89 4.53 5.04 -10.02
N CYS A 90 3.80 4.11 -9.42
CA CYS A 90 3.13 3.03 -10.13
C CYS A 90 1.62 3.17 -10.24
N ASN A 91 1.02 4.14 -9.58
CA ASN A 91 -0.42 4.34 -9.70
C ASN A 91 -0.74 5.07 -10.98
N SER A 92 -1.76 4.58 -11.69
CA SER A 92 -2.43 5.36 -12.68
C SER A 92 -3.79 5.78 -12.13
N MET A 93 -4.50 6.64 -12.85
CA MET A 93 -5.83 7.06 -12.43
C MET A 93 -6.86 5.95 -12.51
N PHE A 94 -6.52 4.85 -13.15
CA PHE A 94 -7.47 3.76 -13.44
C PHE A 94 -7.16 2.48 -12.69
N ASP A 95 -6.20 2.49 -11.83
CA ASP A 95 -5.84 1.33 -11.04
C ASP A 95 -6.76 1.18 -9.83
#